data_b4ca94fbca38f7cb810e8602115f165f
#
_entry.id   b4ca94fbca38f7cb810e8602115f165f
#
_cell.length_a   1.000
_cell.length_b   1.000
_cell.length_c   1.000
_cell.angle_alpha   90.00
_cell.angle_beta   90.00
_cell.angle_gamma   90.00
#
_symmetry.space_group_name_H-M   'P 1'
#
loop_
_entity.id
_entity.type
_entity.pdbx_description
1 polymer ?
#
loop_
_entity_poly.entity_id
_entity_poly.type
_entity_poly.pdbx_seq_one_letter_code
_entity_poly.pdbx_strand_id
1 'polypeptide(L)'
;ELSLNENIELARAFVQKEFVDRGMIADLAIHSPDKTGGIPNPHMHIMTTMRPLNPDGSFAPKQRREYVLDASGNRIRGSDGRCRFNAVHTTDWYSPERLESWRTAWCNAVNARFEEKGIPSRIDHRSYARQSVEQIPTVHEGPNVRKLEQKGIRTMSENHGLFAQDSSRVEKLVNTVNHPNYGALVDLGNFLCADEDTNRAV
;
A
#
# COMPACT_ATOMS: atom_id res chain seq x y z
N GLU A 1 -3.12 -24.53 -7.26
CA GLU A 1 -3.72 -23.50 -6.37
C GLU A 1 -3.95 -24.10 -4.99
N LEU A 2 -3.87 -23.27 -3.94
CA LEU A 2 -4.26 -23.68 -2.60
C LEU A 2 -5.79 -23.76 -2.49
N SER A 3 -6.28 -24.68 -1.69
CA SER A 3 -7.71 -24.74 -1.34
C SER A 3 -8.10 -23.52 -0.47
N LEU A 4 -9.39 -23.24 -0.34
CA LEU A 4 -9.89 -22.16 0.51
C LEU A 4 -9.44 -22.33 1.96
N ASN A 5 -9.50 -23.55 2.50
CA ASN A 5 -9.07 -23.83 3.88
C ASN A 5 -7.57 -23.57 4.08
N GLU A 6 -6.73 -23.96 3.13
CA GLU A 6 -5.29 -23.68 3.18
C GLU A 6 -5.00 -22.17 3.09
N ASN A 7 -5.73 -21.44 2.27
CA ASN A 7 -5.64 -19.99 2.21
C ASN A 7 -6.04 -19.33 3.55
N ILE A 8 -7.10 -19.84 4.19
CA ILE A 8 -7.55 -19.36 5.52
C ILE A 8 -6.49 -19.63 6.59
N GLU A 9 -5.93 -20.84 6.63
CA GLU A 9 -4.87 -21.19 7.59
C GLU A 9 -3.63 -20.32 7.40
N LEU A 10 -3.18 -20.15 6.16
CA LEU A 10 -2.03 -19.32 5.83
C LEU A 10 -2.24 -17.87 6.22
N ALA A 11 -3.40 -17.30 5.90
CA ALA A 11 -3.76 -15.94 6.26
C ALA A 11 -3.79 -15.72 7.77
N ARG A 12 -4.41 -16.65 8.51
CA ARG A 12 -4.47 -16.61 9.98
C ARG A 12 -3.10 -16.68 10.62
N ALA A 13 -2.25 -17.59 10.17
CA ALA A 13 -0.89 -17.73 10.68
C ALA A 13 -0.06 -16.46 10.42
N PHE A 14 -0.19 -15.87 9.24
CA PHE A 14 0.46 -14.62 8.89
C PHE A 14 -0.01 -13.46 9.76
N VAL A 15 -1.33 -13.29 9.91
CA VAL A 15 -1.91 -12.21 10.72
C VAL A 15 -1.51 -12.35 12.17
N GLN A 16 -1.55 -13.56 12.72
CA GLN A 16 -1.11 -13.83 14.09
C GLN A 16 0.34 -13.38 14.31
N LYS A 17 1.25 -13.87 13.47
CA LYS A 17 2.69 -13.63 13.60
C LYS A 17 3.10 -12.18 13.36
N GLU A 18 2.56 -11.56 12.32
CA GLU A 18 3.05 -10.27 11.86
C GLU A 18 2.32 -9.06 12.47
N PHE A 19 1.12 -9.26 13.01
CA PHE A 19 0.32 -8.17 13.58
C PHE A 19 -0.04 -8.45 15.04
N VAL A 20 -0.69 -9.57 15.35
CA VAL A 20 -1.21 -9.83 16.71
C VAL A 20 -0.08 -10.02 17.71
N ASP A 21 0.94 -10.83 17.39
CA ASP A 21 2.10 -11.06 18.27
C ASP A 21 2.95 -9.79 18.49
N ARG A 22 2.71 -8.75 17.68
CA ARG A 22 3.33 -7.42 17.84
C ARG A 22 2.47 -6.45 18.65
N GLY A 23 1.33 -6.93 19.16
CA GLY A 23 0.42 -6.15 20.03
C GLY A 23 -0.68 -5.40 19.28
N MET A 24 -0.95 -5.72 18.02
CA MET A 24 -2.12 -5.21 17.31
C MET A 24 -3.35 -6.07 17.59
N ILE A 25 -4.53 -5.46 17.57
CA ILE A 25 -5.78 -6.18 17.31
C ILE A 25 -5.97 -6.18 15.79
N ALA A 26 -6.27 -7.33 15.23
CA ALA A 26 -6.50 -7.48 13.80
C ALA A 26 -7.88 -8.08 13.52
N ASP A 27 -8.61 -7.48 12.58
CA ASP A 27 -9.79 -8.05 11.94
C ASP A 27 -9.44 -8.53 10.55
N LEU A 28 -9.81 -9.78 10.24
CA LEU A 28 -9.44 -10.46 8.99
C LEU A 28 -10.69 -10.88 8.23
N ALA A 29 -10.86 -10.36 7.02
CA ALA A 29 -11.86 -10.80 6.06
C ALA A 29 -11.19 -11.44 4.84
N ILE A 30 -11.60 -12.65 4.48
CA ILE A 30 -11.12 -13.38 3.31
C ILE A 30 -12.23 -13.44 2.28
N HIS A 31 -11.95 -12.93 1.10
CA HIS A 31 -12.88 -12.89 -0.02
C HIS A 31 -12.50 -13.93 -1.07
N SER A 32 -13.48 -14.72 -1.45
CA SER A 32 -13.41 -15.55 -2.66
C SER A 32 -14.13 -14.78 -3.75
N PRO A 33 -13.43 -14.17 -4.72
CA PRO A 33 -14.09 -13.38 -5.74
C PRO A 33 -15.01 -14.23 -6.59
N ASP A 34 -16.10 -13.62 -7.05
CA ASP A 34 -17.05 -14.24 -7.97
C ASP A 34 -16.35 -14.74 -9.22
N LYS A 35 -16.65 -15.97 -9.60
CA LYS A 35 -16.11 -16.63 -10.80
C LYS A 35 -16.67 -16.08 -12.12
N THR A 36 -17.52 -15.06 -12.08
CA THR A 36 -18.21 -14.54 -13.26
C THR A 36 -17.24 -13.74 -14.14
N GLY A 37 -16.55 -14.45 -15.02
CA GLY A 37 -15.78 -13.87 -16.13
C GLY A 37 -14.35 -13.41 -15.80
N GLY A 38 -13.80 -13.75 -14.64
CA GLY A 38 -12.44 -13.34 -14.24
C GLY A 38 -11.56 -14.51 -13.76
N ILE A 39 -10.24 -14.27 -13.73
CA ILE A 39 -9.30 -15.16 -13.06
C ILE A 39 -9.58 -15.10 -11.57
N PRO A 40 -9.80 -16.24 -10.87
CA PRO A 40 -9.99 -16.25 -9.43
C PRO A 40 -8.83 -15.54 -8.73
N ASN A 41 -9.15 -14.51 -7.95
CA ASN A 41 -8.17 -13.77 -7.18
C ASN A 41 -8.60 -13.77 -5.70
N PRO A 42 -8.40 -14.88 -4.96
CA PRO A 42 -8.66 -14.92 -3.54
C PRO A 42 -7.76 -13.90 -2.84
N HIS A 43 -8.36 -13.04 -2.03
CA HIS A 43 -7.62 -12.00 -1.34
C HIS A 43 -8.16 -11.78 0.07
N MET A 44 -7.35 -11.19 0.92
CA MET A 44 -7.71 -10.85 2.29
C MET A 44 -7.62 -9.36 2.54
N HIS A 45 -8.52 -8.87 3.38
CA HIS A 45 -8.45 -7.56 4.00
C HIS A 45 -8.10 -7.71 5.46
N ILE A 46 -7.11 -6.96 5.91
CA ILE A 46 -6.66 -6.94 7.30
C ILE A 46 -6.83 -5.51 7.80
N MET A 47 -7.71 -5.32 8.78
CA MET A 47 -7.84 -4.07 9.50
C MET A 47 -7.16 -4.20 10.85
N THR A 48 -6.23 -3.29 11.16
CA THR A 48 -5.43 -3.36 12.39
C THR A 48 -5.57 -2.09 13.22
N THR A 49 -5.33 -2.22 14.52
CA THR A 49 -5.21 -1.05 15.40
C THR A 49 -3.92 -0.29 15.13
N MET A 50 -3.98 1.03 15.29
CA MET A 50 -2.85 1.94 15.13
C MET A 50 -2.05 2.14 16.43
N ARG A 51 -2.47 1.49 17.51
CA ARG A 51 -1.88 1.58 18.85
C ARG A 51 -1.71 0.18 19.41
N PRO A 52 -0.59 -0.12 20.07
CA PRO A 52 -0.42 -1.40 20.73
C PRO A 52 -1.42 -1.58 21.86
N LEU A 53 -1.79 -2.82 22.11
CA LEU A 53 -2.57 -3.22 23.26
C LEU A 53 -1.61 -3.59 24.39
N ASN A 54 -1.83 -3.00 25.57
CA ASN A 54 -1.13 -3.38 26.78
C ASN A 54 -1.69 -4.70 27.36
N PRO A 55 -0.96 -5.40 28.23
CA PRO A 55 -1.44 -6.62 28.86
C PRO A 55 -2.73 -6.47 29.67
N ASP A 56 -3.04 -5.26 30.15
CA ASP A 56 -4.26 -4.92 30.88
C ASP A 56 -5.47 -4.62 29.97
N GLY A 57 -5.29 -4.72 28.65
CA GLY A 57 -6.32 -4.44 27.65
C GLY A 57 -6.47 -2.97 27.28
N SER A 58 -5.70 -2.06 27.88
CA SER A 58 -5.69 -0.65 27.50
C SER A 58 -4.81 -0.40 26.25
N PHE A 59 -5.10 0.68 25.52
CA PHE A 59 -4.23 1.08 24.39
C PHE A 59 -3.02 1.88 24.86
N ALA A 60 -1.83 1.46 24.45
CA ALA A 60 -0.61 2.22 24.64
C ALA A 60 -0.63 3.56 23.85
N PRO A 61 0.17 4.56 24.23
CA PRO A 61 0.27 5.81 23.49
C PRO A 61 0.79 5.59 22.07
N LYS A 62 0.23 6.30 21.08
CA LYS A 62 0.72 6.28 19.68
C LYS A 62 2.10 6.91 19.54
N GLN A 63 2.37 7.94 20.36
CA GLN A 63 3.61 8.71 20.33
C GLN A 63 4.05 9.02 21.75
N ARG A 64 5.36 9.19 21.95
CA ARG A 64 5.98 9.69 23.16
C ARG A 64 6.70 11.01 22.89
N ARG A 65 6.90 11.81 23.94
CA ARG A 65 7.69 13.04 23.86
C ARG A 65 9.15 12.73 24.17
N GLU A 66 10.03 12.99 23.22
CA GLU A 66 11.47 13.03 23.46
C GLU A 66 11.91 14.48 23.58
N TYR A 67 12.28 14.89 24.80
CA TYR A 67 12.67 16.25 25.05
C TYR A 67 14.04 16.57 24.44
N VAL A 68 14.14 17.74 23.79
CA VAL A 68 15.40 18.24 23.27
C VAL A 68 16.25 18.72 24.46
N LEU A 69 17.46 18.19 24.54
CA LEU A 69 18.41 18.52 25.65
C LEU A 69 19.55 19.42 25.14
N ASP A 70 20.05 20.26 26.02
CA ASP A 70 21.29 21.01 25.80
C ASP A 70 22.53 20.12 26.03
N ALA A 71 23.72 20.68 25.81
CA ALA A 71 25.00 19.99 26.02
C ALA A 71 25.23 19.51 27.49
N SER A 72 24.48 20.05 28.43
CA SER A 72 24.53 19.71 29.86
C SER A 72 23.44 18.73 30.27
N GLY A 73 22.59 18.27 29.32
CA GLY A 73 21.50 17.33 29.58
C GLY A 73 20.21 17.98 30.09
N ASN A 74 20.10 19.31 30.12
CA ASN A 74 18.88 19.99 30.54
C ASN A 74 17.90 20.17 29.37
N ARG A 75 16.59 20.18 29.67
CA ARG A 75 15.55 20.40 28.67
C ARG A 75 15.58 21.82 28.13
N ILE A 76 15.73 21.98 26.83
CA ILE A 76 15.66 23.26 26.15
C ILE A 76 14.22 23.79 26.20
N ARG A 77 14.07 25.08 26.55
CA ARG A 77 12.79 25.79 26.53
C ARG A 77 12.68 26.70 25.31
N GLY A 78 11.49 26.83 24.77
CA GLY A 78 11.17 27.81 23.73
C GLY A 78 10.98 29.22 24.33
N SER A 79 10.75 30.21 23.47
CA SER A 79 10.41 31.61 23.88
C SER A 79 9.10 31.70 24.66
N ASP A 80 8.21 30.68 24.51
CA ASP A 80 6.97 30.53 25.27
C ASP A 80 7.14 29.86 26.63
N GLY A 81 8.39 29.59 27.06
CA GLY A 81 8.73 28.92 28.31
C GLY A 81 8.48 27.42 28.35
N ARG A 82 7.91 26.83 27.30
CA ARG A 82 7.61 25.39 27.22
C ARG A 82 8.84 24.59 26.79
N CYS A 83 8.98 23.38 27.34
CA CYS A 83 10.06 22.48 26.90
C CYS A 83 9.86 22.06 25.48
N ARG A 84 10.89 22.15 24.64
CA ARG A 84 10.93 21.63 23.30
C ARG A 84 10.99 20.10 23.34
N PHE A 85 10.24 19.44 22.48
CA PHE A 85 10.25 17.97 22.32
C PHE A 85 9.95 17.59 20.88
N ASN A 86 10.40 16.40 20.49
CA ASN A 86 10.02 15.70 19.28
C ASN A 86 8.93 14.68 19.64
N ALA A 87 7.89 14.60 18.82
CA ALA A 87 6.91 13.54 18.93
C ALA A 87 7.43 12.32 18.16
N VAL A 88 7.79 11.27 18.91
CA VAL A 88 8.34 10.03 18.33
C VAL A 88 7.31 8.92 18.43
N HIS A 89 7.11 8.18 17.34
CA HIS A 89 6.23 7.03 17.36
C HIS A 89 6.73 5.96 18.33
N THR A 90 5.80 5.31 19.04
CA THR A 90 6.14 4.23 19.98
C THR A 90 6.37 2.90 19.29
N THR A 91 5.97 2.80 18.03
CA THR A 91 6.14 1.63 17.17
C THR A 91 6.67 2.05 15.79
N ASP A 92 7.21 1.10 15.05
CA ASP A 92 7.68 1.28 13.68
C ASP A 92 6.60 0.98 12.61
N TRP A 93 5.35 0.81 13.02
CA TRP A 93 4.25 0.36 12.14
C TRP A 93 3.92 1.31 11.00
N TYR A 94 4.45 2.54 11.06
CA TYR A 94 4.28 3.59 10.07
C TYR A 94 5.47 3.72 9.11
N SER A 95 6.52 2.92 9.33
CA SER A 95 7.72 3.03 8.52
C SER A 95 7.59 2.29 7.19
N PRO A 96 8.20 2.82 6.11
CA PRO A 96 8.29 2.10 4.84
C PRO A 96 8.98 0.75 4.96
N GLU A 97 9.97 0.63 5.85
CA GLU A 97 10.73 -0.59 6.11
C GLU A 97 9.84 -1.66 6.74
N ARG A 98 8.92 -1.28 7.63
CA ARG A 98 7.95 -2.21 8.21
C ARG A 98 6.97 -2.72 7.15
N LEU A 99 6.47 -1.84 6.28
CA LEU A 99 5.61 -2.24 5.17
C LEU A 99 6.32 -3.23 4.23
N GLU A 100 7.57 -2.97 3.89
CA GLU A 100 8.37 -3.87 3.06
C GLU A 100 8.63 -5.22 3.77
N SER A 101 8.86 -5.20 5.09
CA SER A 101 8.99 -6.40 5.91
C SER A 101 7.72 -7.27 5.86
N TRP A 102 6.54 -6.68 5.98
CA TRP A 102 5.26 -7.42 5.88
C TRP A 102 5.04 -7.99 4.49
N ARG A 103 5.35 -7.25 3.43
CA ARG A 103 5.29 -7.75 2.05
C ARG A 103 6.22 -8.94 1.83
N THR A 104 7.45 -8.84 2.34
CA THR A 104 8.43 -9.93 2.28
C THR A 104 7.96 -11.15 3.06
N ALA A 105 7.45 -10.95 4.28
CA ALA A 105 6.94 -12.03 5.13
C ALA A 105 5.77 -12.78 4.47
N TRP A 106 4.83 -12.05 3.87
CA TRP A 106 3.72 -12.65 3.12
C TRP A 106 4.21 -13.45 1.92
N CYS A 107 5.10 -12.87 1.11
CA CYS A 107 5.70 -13.52 -0.04
C CYS A 107 6.38 -14.85 0.36
N ASN A 108 7.17 -14.82 1.42
CA ASN A 108 7.86 -16.00 1.92
C ASN A 108 6.89 -17.08 2.46
N ALA A 109 5.83 -16.66 3.17
CA ALA A 109 4.83 -17.57 3.70
C ALA A 109 4.07 -18.31 2.58
N VAL A 110 3.66 -17.57 1.54
CA VAL A 110 3.00 -18.17 0.36
C VAL A 110 3.93 -19.12 -0.38
N ASN A 111 5.16 -18.68 -0.65
CA ASN A 111 6.14 -19.49 -1.39
C ASN A 111 6.53 -20.76 -0.64
N ALA A 112 6.68 -20.71 0.69
CA ALA A 112 6.91 -21.88 1.51
C ALA A 112 5.74 -22.89 1.43
N ARG A 113 4.51 -22.39 1.48
CA ARG A 113 3.32 -23.24 1.33
C ARG A 113 3.23 -23.87 -0.07
N PHE A 114 3.59 -23.13 -1.12
CA PHE A 114 3.65 -23.65 -2.48
C PHE A 114 4.71 -24.76 -2.60
N GLU A 115 5.86 -24.58 -1.97
CA GLU A 115 6.94 -25.59 -1.94
C GLU A 115 6.50 -26.87 -1.23
N GLU A 116 5.91 -26.76 -0.03
CA GLU A 116 5.34 -27.90 0.72
C GLU A 116 4.33 -28.71 -0.10
N LYS A 117 3.59 -28.05 -0.99
CA LYS A 117 2.58 -28.67 -1.84
C LYS A 117 3.11 -29.10 -3.22
N GLY A 118 4.37 -28.89 -3.52
CA GLY A 118 4.95 -29.18 -4.84
C GLY A 118 4.38 -28.29 -5.95
N ILE A 119 3.84 -27.10 -5.61
CA ILE A 119 3.33 -26.13 -6.58
C ILE A 119 4.52 -25.34 -7.14
N PRO A 120 4.75 -25.34 -8.47
CA PRO A 120 5.92 -24.69 -9.06
C PRO A 120 5.83 -23.17 -9.09
N SER A 121 4.62 -22.62 -8.96
CA SER A 121 4.40 -21.16 -8.96
C SER A 121 5.09 -20.49 -7.78
N ARG A 122 5.56 -19.26 -8.01
CA ARG A 122 6.14 -18.41 -6.96
C ARG A 122 5.60 -17.00 -7.13
N ILE A 123 5.40 -16.30 -6.02
CA ILE A 123 5.07 -14.88 -5.99
C ILE A 123 6.29 -14.06 -5.62
N ASP A 124 6.34 -12.83 -6.11
CA ASP A 124 7.35 -11.83 -5.76
C ASP A 124 6.64 -10.50 -5.47
N HIS A 125 6.88 -9.93 -4.28
CA HIS A 125 6.25 -8.68 -3.84
C HIS A 125 6.91 -7.43 -4.41
N ARG A 126 8.07 -7.56 -5.03
CA ARG A 126 8.83 -6.45 -5.59
C ARG A 126 8.17 -5.95 -6.88
N SER A 127 8.35 -4.67 -7.19
CA SER A 127 7.95 -4.13 -8.51
C SER A 127 8.72 -4.82 -9.64
N TYR A 128 8.15 -4.85 -10.83
CA TYR A 128 8.82 -5.42 -12.02
C TYR A 128 10.21 -4.81 -12.26
N ALA A 129 10.37 -3.51 -12.03
CA ALA A 129 11.67 -2.84 -12.11
C ALA A 129 12.69 -3.42 -11.11
N ARG A 130 12.27 -3.69 -9.87
CA ARG A 130 13.15 -4.33 -8.85
C ARG A 130 13.46 -5.79 -9.14
N GLN A 131 12.60 -6.45 -9.92
CA GLN A 131 12.79 -7.82 -10.39
C GLN A 131 13.61 -7.90 -11.67
N SER A 132 13.97 -6.76 -12.28
CA SER A 132 14.61 -6.66 -13.61
C SER A 132 13.76 -7.31 -14.71
N VAL A 133 12.44 -7.24 -14.58
CA VAL A 133 11.46 -7.73 -15.57
C VAL A 133 11.01 -6.54 -16.42
N GLU A 134 11.23 -6.63 -17.73
CA GLU A 134 10.75 -5.65 -18.71
C GLU A 134 9.25 -5.83 -18.98
N GLN A 135 8.43 -5.55 -17.99
CA GLN A 135 6.97 -5.60 -18.12
C GLN A 135 6.36 -4.33 -17.55
N ILE A 136 5.43 -3.74 -18.30
CA ILE A 136 4.67 -2.59 -17.82
C ILE A 136 3.64 -3.10 -16.80
N PRO A 137 3.60 -2.51 -15.58
CA PRO A 137 2.58 -2.84 -14.59
C PRO A 137 1.17 -2.62 -15.15
N THR A 138 0.25 -3.52 -14.84
CA THR A 138 -1.17 -3.32 -15.17
C THR A 138 -1.73 -2.15 -14.39
N VAL A 139 -2.53 -1.32 -15.06
CA VAL A 139 -3.29 -0.26 -14.41
C VAL A 139 -4.52 -0.88 -13.76
N HIS A 140 -4.75 -0.56 -12.48
CA HIS A 140 -5.97 -0.99 -11.80
C HIS A 140 -7.15 -0.14 -12.30
N GLU A 141 -7.94 -0.73 -13.18
CA GLU A 141 -9.23 -0.17 -13.56
C GLU A 141 -10.27 -0.54 -12.50
N GLY A 142 -10.98 0.45 -11.98
CA GLY A 142 -12.08 0.18 -11.04
C GLY A 142 -13.15 -0.73 -11.67
N PRO A 143 -13.93 -1.47 -10.88
CA PRO A 143 -14.84 -2.52 -11.36
C PRO A 143 -15.90 -2.04 -12.37
N ASN A 144 -16.14 -0.75 -12.44
CA ASN A 144 -17.14 -0.15 -13.33
C ASN A 144 -16.57 0.42 -14.64
N VAL A 145 -15.25 0.59 -14.77
CA VAL A 145 -14.63 1.25 -15.94
C VAL A 145 -14.97 0.47 -17.22
N ARG A 146 -14.72 -0.83 -17.27
CA ARG A 146 -15.05 -1.66 -18.44
C ARG A 146 -16.54 -1.68 -18.79
N LYS A 147 -17.42 -1.62 -17.76
CA LYS A 147 -18.87 -1.55 -18.00
C LYS A 147 -19.28 -0.22 -18.59
N LEU A 148 -18.62 0.87 -18.18
CA LEU A 148 -18.86 2.21 -18.71
C LEU A 148 -18.33 2.31 -20.15
N GLU A 149 -17.15 1.76 -20.42
CA GLU A 149 -16.57 1.72 -21.77
C GLU A 149 -17.43 0.92 -22.74
N GLN A 150 -17.96 -0.24 -22.34
CA GLN A 150 -18.91 -1.02 -23.15
C GLN A 150 -20.19 -0.26 -23.46
N LYS A 151 -20.57 0.71 -22.63
CA LYS A 151 -21.72 1.61 -22.85
C LYS A 151 -21.36 2.85 -23.66
N GLY A 152 -20.13 2.98 -24.16
CA GLY A 152 -19.64 4.14 -24.88
C GLY A 152 -19.41 5.38 -24.01
N ILE A 153 -19.41 5.23 -22.69
CA ILE A 153 -19.14 6.33 -21.75
C ILE A 153 -17.62 6.51 -21.68
N ARG A 154 -17.16 7.74 -21.92
CA ARG A 154 -15.74 8.07 -21.81
C ARG A 154 -15.30 8.04 -20.36
N THR A 155 -14.17 7.39 -20.09
CA THR A 155 -13.47 7.41 -18.82
C THR A 155 -12.17 8.20 -18.96
N MET A 156 -11.75 8.87 -17.87
CA MET A 156 -10.55 9.70 -17.86
C MET A 156 -9.81 9.46 -16.54
N SER A 157 -8.48 9.45 -16.61
CA SER A 157 -7.64 9.57 -15.42
C SER A 157 -7.18 11.01 -15.26
N GLU A 158 -7.37 11.56 -14.05
CA GLU A 158 -6.82 12.86 -13.68
C GLU A 158 -5.33 12.72 -13.38
N ASN A 159 -4.54 13.71 -13.76
CA ASN A 159 -3.12 13.82 -13.43
C ASN A 159 -2.93 14.21 -11.96
N HIS A 160 -3.28 13.29 -11.06
CA HIS A 160 -3.28 13.51 -9.61
C HIS A 160 -2.43 12.49 -8.87
N GLY A 161 -1.73 12.94 -7.82
CA GLY A 161 -0.93 12.08 -6.94
C GLY A 161 0.35 11.51 -7.58
N LEU A 162 1.07 10.72 -6.82
CA LEU A 162 2.41 10.22 -7.14
C LEU A 162 2.52 9.39 -8.43
N PHE A 163 1.41 8.85 -8.96
CA PHE A 163 1.44 7.93 -10.10
C PHE A 163 1.21 8.59 -11.46
N ALA A 164 0.52 9.72 -11.49
CA ALA A 164 0.13 10.38 -12.74
C ALA A 164 0.29 11.91 -12.65
N GLN A 165 1.19 12.41 -11.83
CA GLN A 165 1.35 13.84 -11.59
C GLN A 165 2.11 14.54 -12.72
N ASP A 166 3.10 13.89 -13.34
CA ASP A 166 3.85 14.44 -14.45
C ASP A 166 3.29 13.99 -15.81
N SER A 167 3.54 14.82 -16.85
CA SER A 167 3.01 14.63 -18.19
C SER A 167 3.47 13.31 -18.82
N SER A 168 4.70 12.91 -18.60
CA SER A 168 5.26 11.69 -19.16
C SER A 168 4.57 10.42 -18.64
N ARG A 169 4.15 10.43 -17.38
CA ARG A 169 3.39 9.33 -16.78
C ARG A 169 1.95 9.32 -17.27
N VAL A 170 1.32 10.49 -17.43
CA VAL A 170 -0.03 10.62 -18.00
C VAL A 170 -0.04 10.10 -19.43
N GLU A 171 0.91 10.55 -20.26
CA GLU A 171 1.05 10.08 -21.65
C GLU A 171 1.25 8.57 -21.71
N LYS A 172 2.16 8.03 -20.90
CA LYS A 172 2.41 6.59 -20.84
C LYS A 172 1.16 5.82 -20.42
N LEU A 173 0.39 6.34 -19.45
CA LEU A 173 -0.84 5.74 -18.98
C LEU A 173 -1.90 5.68 -20.10
N VAL A 174 -2.15 6.80 -20.76
CA VAL A 174 -3.13 6.89 -21.86
C VAL A 174 -2.74 5.98 -23.01
N ASN A 175 -1.46 6.00 -23.42
CA ASN A 175 -0.95 5.15 -24.49
C ASN A 175 -0.94 3.67 -24.13
N THR A 176 -0.79 3.32 -22.86
CA THR A 176 -0.85 1.91 -22.40
C THR A 176 -2.26 1.37 -22.44
N VAL A 177 -3.25 2.16 -21.99
CA VAL A 177 -4.66 1.78 -22.05
C VAL A 177 -5.14 1.70 -23.50
N ASN A 178 -4.69 2.63 -24.35
CA ASN A 178 -4.94 2.70 -25.80
C ASN A 178 -6.38 2.37 -26.20
N HIS A 179 -7.36 2.97 -25.51
CA HIS A 179 -8.77 2.73 -25.75
C HIS A 179 -9.46 4.03 -26.20
N PRO A 180 -10.34 4.01 -27.22
CA PRO A 180 -10.94 5.22 -27.80
C PRO A 180 -11.83 6.01 -26.81
N ASN A 181 -12.31 5.36 -25.77
CA ASN A 181 -13.12 5.98 -24.71
C ASN A 181 -12.33 6.31 -23.44
N TYR A 182 -11.01 6.17 -23.47
CA TYR A 182 -10.14 6.50 -22.35
C TYR A 182 -9.26 7.70 -22.69
N GLY A 183 -9.09 8.62 -21.74
CA GLY A 183 -8.26 9.82 -21.92
C GLY A 183 -7.70 10.33 -20.60
N ALA A 184 -7.05 11.48 -20.67
CA ALA A 184 -6.59 12.23 -19.52
C ALA A 184 -7.54 13.38 -19.19
N LEU A 185 -7.84 13.57 -17.91
CA LEU A 185 -8.33 14.83 -17.37
C LEU A 185 -7.14 15.61 -16.84
N VAL A 186 -6.81 16.70 -17.52
CA VAL A 186 -5.61 17.47 -17.23
C VAL A 186 -5.94 18.60 -16.25
N ASP A 187 -5.39 18.51 -15.04
CA ASP A 187 -5.32 19.62 -14.09
C ASP A 187 -3.93 20.25 -14.15
N LEU A 188 -3.86 21.48 -14.68
CA LEU A 188 -2.61 22.22 -14.84
C LEU A 188 -1.89 22.48 -13.51
N GLY A 189 -2.63 22.65 -12.42
CA GLY A 189 -2.06 22.85 -11.09
C GLY A 189 -1.26 21.63 -10.60
N ASN A 190 -1.68 20.44 -10.99
CA ASN A 190 -0.99 19.21 -10.59
C ASN A 190 0.36 19.03 -11.30
N PHE A 191 0.53 19.52 -12.54
CA PHE A 191 1.82 19.52 -13.20
C PHE A 191 2.83 20.46 -12.53
N LEU A 192 2.39 21.62 -12.02
CA LEU A 192 3.23 22.50 -11.22
C LEU A 192 3.76 21.82 -9.95
N CYS A 193 2.96 20.94 -9.35
CA CYS A 193 3.38 20.15 -8.19
C CYS A 193 4.45 19.09 -8.54
N ALA A 194 4.63 18.79 -9.82
CA ALA A 194 5.68 17.90 -10.34
C ALA A 194 6.90 18.66 -10.89
N ASP A 195 7.01 19.98 -10.63
CA ASP A 195 8.04 20.87 -11.16
C ASP A 195 8.07 20.94 -12.70
N GLU A 196 6.93 20.68 -13.35
CA GLU A 196 6.81 20.78 -14.81
C GLU A 196 6.28 22.15 -15.26
N ASP A 197 6.81 22.63 -16.40
CA ASP A 197 6.23 23.76 -17.10
C ASP A 197 4.90 23.35 -17.75
N THR A 198 3.81 23.88 -17.22
CA THR A 198 2.45 23.55 -17.65
C THR A 198 2.16 23.82 -19.12
N ASN A 199 2.88 24.75 -19.77
CA ASN A 199 2.76 25.02 -21.20
C ASN A 199 3.40 23.94 -22.08
N ARG A 200 4.23 23.08 -21.50
CA ARG A 200 4.87 21.96 -22.20
C ARG A 200 4.22 20.61 -21.88
N ALA A 201 3.47 20.54 -20.77
CA ALA A 201 2.86 19.31 -20.29
C ALA A 201 1.51 18.98 -20.96
N VAL A 202 0.96 19.91 -21.76
CA VAL A 202 -0.35 19.80 -22.45
C VAL A 202 -0.18 19.69 -23.99
#